data_5c6dad9713b3ea24f40ea8d5dc9cfdbc
#
_entry.id   5c6dad9713b3ea24f40ea8d5dc9cfdbc
#
_cell.length_a   1.000
_cell.length_b   1.000
_cell.length_c   1.000
_cell.angle_alpha   90.00
_cell.angle_beta   90.00
_cell.angle_gamma   90.00
#
_symmetry.space_group_name_H-M   'P 1'
#
loop_
_entity.id
_entity.type
_entity.pdbx_description
1 polymer ?
#
loop_
_entity_poly.entity_id
_entity_poly.type
_entity_poly.pdbx_seq_one_letter_code
_entity_poly.pdbx_strand_id
1 'polypeptide(L)' 'MINLNDCKFGDKLKTRDGRMAVFLGKGYEFVQGFACAIKGEENSFSTMFYRPDGKVFHAAFGNKYDIIGKWEEEK' A
#
# COMPACT_ATOMS: atom_id res chain seq x y z
N MET A 1 4.25 13.56 -1.92
CA MET A 1 3.20 12.59 -2.21
C MET A 1 3.80 11.39 -2.92
N ILE A 2 3.44 10.19 -2.53
CA ILE A 2 4.01 9.00 -3.15
C ILE A 2 3.37 8.72 -4.50
N ASN A 3 4.16 8.16 -5.41
CA ASN A 3 3.68 7.71 -6.70
C ASN A 3 3.97 6.22 -6.83
N LEU A 4 2.94 5.40 -6.80
CA LEU A 4 3.11 3.96 -6.83
C LEU A 4 3.65 3.44 -8.16
N ASN A 5 3.57 4.25 -9.22
CA ASN A 5 4.22 3.88 -10.48
C ASN A 5 5.73 3.75 -10.37
N ASP A 6 6.32 4.41 -9.37
CA ASP A 6 7.76 4.36 -9.15
C ASP A 6 8.20 3.24 -8.21
N CYS A 7 7.24 2.48 -7.69
CA CYS A 7 7.54 1.40 -6.76
C CYS A 7 7.79 0.09 -7.49
N LYS A 8 8.55 -0.78 -6.85
CA LYS A 8 8.87 -2.10 -7.37
C LYS A 8 8.40 -3.17 -6.42
N PHE A 9 8.15 -4.35 -6.93
CA PHE A 9 7.75 -5.49 -6.09
C PHE A 9 8.67 -5.65 -4.90
N GLY A 10 8.07 -5.73 -3.73
CA GLY A 10 8.84 -5.89 -2.50
C GLY A 10 9.20 -4.59 -1.80
N ASP A 11 8.96 -3.44 -2.43
CA ASP A 11 9.23 -2.17 -1.76
C ASP A 11 8.35 -2.04 -0.53
N LYS A 12 8.95 -1.57 0.56
CA LYS A 12 8.23 -1.37 1.80
C LYS A 12 7.72 0.06 1.87
N LEU A 13 6.46 0.18 2.16
CA LEU A 13 5.76 1.46 2.20
C LEU A 13 5.10 1.63 3.56
N LYS A 14 4.63 2.85 3.83
CA LYS A 14 4.03 3.17 5.11
C LYS A 14 2.61 3.67 4.90
N THR A 15 1.67 3.13 5.67
CA THR A 15 0.30 3.61 5.64
C THR A 15 0.13 4.81 6.58
N ARG A 16 -0.98 5.52 6.41
CA ARG A 16 -1.28 6.68 7.24
C ARG A 16 -1.39 6.31 8.72
N ASP A 17 -1.88 5.12 9.04
CA ASP A 17 -2.00 4.68 10.43
C ASP A 17 -0.72 4.02 10.98
N GLY A 18 0.37 4.08 10.22
CA GLY A 18 1.66 3.61 10.71
C GLY A 18 1.99 2.17 10.45
N ARG A 19 1.22 1.48 9.62
CA ARG A 19 1.48 0.07 9.30
C ARG A 19 2.44 -0.04 8.13
N MET A 20 3.16 -1.16 8.08
CA MET A 20 4.01 -1.45 6.93
C MET A 20 3.16 -2.06 5.82
N ALA A 21 3.41 -1.63 4.60
CA ALA A 21 2.81 -2.20 3.41
C ALA A 21 3.91 -2.65 2.47
N VAL A 22 3.70 -3.79 1.81
CA VAL A 22 4.65 -4.30 0.82
C VAL A 22 4.01 -4.15 -0.55
N PHE A 23 4.70 -3.49 -1.46
CA PHE A 23 4.19 -3.27 -2.81
C PHE A 23 4.24 -4.58 -3.61
N LEU A 24 3.11 -4.95 -4.20
CA LEU A 24 2.99 -6.20 -4.95
C LEU A 24 2.91 -5.97 -6.46
N GLY A 25 2.61 -4.77 -6.91
CA GLY A 25 2.47 -4.46 -8.32
C GLY A 25 1.04 -4.17 -8.72
N LYS A 26 0.73 -4.31 -10.00
CA LYS A 26 -0.62 -4.06 -10.48
C LYS A 26 -1.60 -5.09 -9.95
N GLY A 27 -2.75 -4.62 -9.51
CA GLY A 27 -3.75 -5.48 -8.91
C GLY A 27 -4.60 -6.25 -9.91
N TYR A 28 -5.19 -5.54 -10.87
CA TYR A 28 -6.08 -6.16 -11.85
C TYR A 28 -5.84 -5.59 -13.23
N GLU A 29 -6.13 -6.41 -14.23
CA GLU A 29 -5.97 -6.01 -15.63
C GLU A 29 -6.87 -4.86 -16.03
N PHE A 30 -8.09 -4.87 -15.51
CA PHE A 30 -9.10 -3.87 -15.89
C PHE A 30 -9.25 -2.73 -14.90
N VAL A 31 -8.49 -2.74 -13.83
CA VAL A 31 -8.49 -1.68 -12.82
C VAL A 31 -7.09 -1.09 -12.79
N GLN A 32 -7.00 0.21 -13.06
CA GLN A 32 -5.70 0.88 -13.02
C GLN A 32 -5.32 1.15 -11.57
N GLY A 33 -4.90 0.09 -10.90
CA GLY A 33 -4.53 0.17 -9.50
C GLY A 33 -3.40 -0.76 -9.17
N PHE A 34 -2.91 -0.61 -7.96
CA PHE A 34 -1.81 -1.41 -7.45
C PHE A 34 -2.26 -2.18 -6.23
N ALA A 35 -1.64 -3.32 -6.01
CA ALA A 35 -1.89 -4.14 -4.84
C ALA A 35 -0.75 -3.99 -3.85
N CYS A 36 -1.08 -3.89 -2.57
CA CYS A 36 -0.09 -3.90 -1.49
C CYS A 36 -0.57 -4.85 -0.42
N ALA A 37 0.37 -5.54 0.21
CA ALA A 37 0.08 -6.36 1.38
C ALA A 37 0.30 -5.52 2.63
N ILE A 38 -0.73 -5.35 3.43
CA ILE A 38 -0.65 -4.53 4.65
C ILE A 38 -0.39 -5.47 5.81
N LYS A 39 0.69 -5.22 6.53
CA LYS A 39 1.02 -6.03 7.68
C LYS A 39 0.03 -5.80 8.81
N GLY A 40 -0.59 -6.87 9.26
CA GLY A 40 -1.46 -6.87 10.42
C GLY A 40 -0.75 -7.39 11.64
N GLU A 41 -1.54 -7.90 12.59
CA GLU A 41 -0.99 -8.49 13.80
C GLU A 41 -0.60 -9.94 13.56
N GLU A 42 0.36 -10.43 14.33
CA GLU A 42 0.75 -11.84 14.35
C GLU A 42 1.10 -12.43 12.99
N ASN A 43 1.93 -11.70 12.23
CA ASN A 43 2.41 -12.17 10.92
C ASN A 43 1.31 -12.32 9.87
N SER A 44 0.19 -11.67 10.06
CA SER A 44 -0.85 -11.67 9.05
C SER A 44 -0.66 -10.53 8.07
N PHE A 45 -1.19 -10.70 6.86
CA PHE A 45 -1.19 -9.67 5.84
C PHE A 45 -2.56 -9.61 5.20
N SER A 46 -3.00 -8.42 4.88
CA SER A 46 -4.24 -8.19 4.13
C SER A 46 -3.90 -7.47 2.84
N THR A 47 -4.47 -7.90 1.73
CA THR A 47 -4.23 -7.26 0.45
C THR A 47 -5.19 -6.10 0.27
N MET A 48 -4.66 -4.95 -0.09
CA MET A 48 -5.44 -3.75 -0.38
C MET A 48 -5.07 -3.25 -1.76
N PHE A 49 -6.04 -2.65 -2.44
CA PHE A 49 -5.82 -2.10 -3.77
C PHE A 49 -5.78 -0.58 -3.69
N TYR A 50 -4.87 0.01 -4.45
CA TYR A 50 -4.55 1.42 -4.36
C TYR A 50 -4.53 2.10 -5.71
N ARG A 51 -4.83 3.39 -5.70
CA ARG A 51 -4.61 4.25 -6.86
C ARG A 51 -3.14 4.61 -6.96
N PRO A 52 -2.68 5.08 -8.11
CA PRO A 52 -1.26 5.45 -8.25
C PRO A 52 -0.78 6.48 -7.24
N ASP A 53 -1.68 7.30 -6.71
CA ASP A 53 -1.31 8.32 -5.72
C ASP A 53 -1.24 7.77 -4.28
N GLY A 54 -1.43 6.47 -4.11
CA GLY A 54 -1.36 5.84 -2.80
C GLY A 54 -2.66 5.80 -2.03
N LYS A 55 -3.73 6.34 -2.57
CA LYS A 55 -5.03 6.30 -1.89
C LYS A 55 -5.71 4.97 -2.09
N VAL A 56 -6.35 4.49 -1.03
CA VAL A 56 -7.12 3.25 -1.09
C VAL A 56 -8.20 3.37 -2.15
N PHE A 57 -8.33 2.32 -2.97
CA PHE A 57 -9.30 2.31 -4.05
C PHE A 57 -10.73 2.30 -3.52
N HIS A 58 -10.97 1.58 -2.43
CA HIS A 58 -12.29 1.40 -1.88
C HIS A 58 -12.55 2.41 -0.76
N ALA A 59 -13.39 3.38 -1.04
CA ALA A 59 -13.66 4.45 -0.10
C ALA A 59 -14.24 3.97 1.25
N ALA A 60 -14.86 2.79 1.27
CA ALA A 60 -15.45 2.22 2.48
C ALA A 60 -14.42 1.97 3.58
N PHE A 61 -13.15 1.81 3.22
CA PHE A 61 -12.09 1.59 4.21
C PHE A 61 -11.58 2.87 4.86
N GLY A 62 -12.06 4.03 4.41
CA GLY A 62 -11.54 5.29 4.90
C GLY A 62 -10.13 5.54 4.38
N ASN A 63 -9.42 6.45 5.03
CA ASN A 63 -8.09 6.85 4.56
C ASN A 63 -6.94 6.37 5.43
N LYS A 64 -7.22 5.59 6.48
CA LYS A 64 -6.16 5.16 7.40
C LYS A 64 -5.14 4.23 6.75
N TYR A 65 -5.54 3.52 5.72
CA TYR A 65 -4.65 2.62 4.99
C TYR A 65 -3.98 3.27 3.78
N ASP A 66 -4.25 4.54 3.52
CA ASP A 66 -3.59 5.24 2.43
C ASP A 66 -2.08 5.18 2.59
N ILE A 67 -1.38 4.96 1.49
CA ILE A 67 0.08 4.94 1.51
C ILE A 67 0.56 6.38 1.51
N ILE A 68 1.35 6.75 2.50
CA ILE A 68 1.83 8.13 2.65
C ILE A 68 3.30 8.31 2.35
N GLY A 69 4.03 7.22 2.16
CA GLY A 69 5.44 7.32 1.87
C GLY A 69 6.12 5.96 1.97
N LYS A 70 7.43 5.98 1.95
CA LYS A 70 8.21 4.76 2.08
C LYS A 70 8.41 4.42 3.54
N TRP A 71 8.51 3.13 3.80
CA TRP A 71 8.81 2.64 5.13
C TRP A 71 10.26 2.93 5.47
N GLU A 72 10.48 3.53 6.61
CA GLU A 72 11.83 3.77 7.11
C GLU A 72 12.09 2.84 8.29
N GLU A 73 13.05 1.97 8.10
CA GLU A 73 13.42 1.06 9.18
C GLU A 73 14.42 1.75 10.09
N GLU A 74 14.15 1.67 11.38
CA GLU A 74 15.12 2.13 12.37
C GLU A 74 16.19 1.06 12.57
N LYS A 75 17.39 1.51 12.73
CA LYS A 75 18.50 0.61 12.97
C LYS A 75 18.79 0.44 14.43
#